data_c4de7ccf71fece7ea5835971388b7f68
#
_entry.id   c4de7ccf71fece7ea5835971388b7f68
#
_cell.length_a   1.000
_cell.length_b   1.000
_cell.length_c   1.000
_cell.angle_alpha   90.00
_cell.angle_beta   90.00
_cell.angle_gamma   90.00
#
_symmetry.space_group_name_H-M   'P 1'
#
loop_
_entity.id
_entity.type
_entity.pdbx_description
1 polymer ?
#
loop_
_entity_poly.entity_id
_entity_poly.type
_entity_poly.pdbx_seq_one_letter_code
_entity_poly.pdbx_strand_id
1 'polypeptide(L)'
;RPHRLNQPLLRMKVDVLLGLQWGDEGKGKIVDVLTPEYDVIARFQGGPNAGHTLEFDGIKHVLHTIPSGVFRPDTLNVVGNGVVIDPIIFKKEIDALVDLGVDVAGCLAISRKAHLILPTHRLLDAASEAAKGKAKIGSTLKGIGPTYMDKTGRNGLRVGDIESPHFESRYHTLRDKHVAMLGQFDGFEFRVDDAEWLEAVAFLRTLKLIDSEHDMNRALKAGQRILAEGAQGTMLDIDFGTYPFVTSSNTISAGACTGLGIAPNRVGEVFGIFKAYCTRVGSGPFPTEVQDELGERMRAEGHEFGATTGRP
;
A
#
# COMPACT_ATOMS: atom_id res chain seq x y z
N ARG A 1 31.87 15.53 30.93
CA ARG A 1 30.41 15.78 30.77
C ARG A 1 30.10 15.50 29.30
N PRO A 2 29.30 14.51 28.91
CA PRO A 2 28.88 14.33 27.52
C PRO A 2 27.87 15.44 27.17
N HIS A 3 28.09 16.05 26.03
CA HIS A 3 27.37 17.20 25.52
C HIS A 3 25.88 16.88 25.30
N ARG A 4 25.01 17.69 25.89
CA ARG A 4 23.53 17.70 25.69
C ARG A 4 23.11 18.15 24.28
N LEU A 5 23.96 18.05 23.27
CA LEU A 5 23.67 18.50 21.90
C LEU A 5 22.85 17.52 21.06
N ASN A 6 22.59 16.29 21.56
CA ASN A 6 21.99 15.22 20.75
C ASN A 6 20.50 14.93 20.99
N GLN A 7 19.86 15.51 22.02
CA GLN A 7 18.45 15.19 22.30
C GLN A 7 17.44 15.75 21.26
N PRO A 8 17.58 16.96 20.68
CA PRO A 8 16.64 17.44 19.68
C PRO A 8 16.73 16.71 18.35
N LEU A 9 17.93 16.31 17.92
CA LEU A 9 18.15 15.62 16.64
C LEU A 9 17.65 14.16 16.65
N LEU A 10 17.71 13.48 17.81
CA LEU A 10 17.17 12.13 17.97
C LEU A 10 15.64 12.07 17.82
N ARG A 11 14.92 13.15 18.17
CA ARG A 11 13.47 13.25 18.05
C ARG A 11 12.97 13.56 16.62
N MET A 12 13.86 13.90 15.67
CA MET A 12 13.51 14.22 14.28
C MET A 12 13.73 13.01 13.37
N LYS A 13 13.23 11.87 13.77
CA LYS A 13 13.37 10.60 13.03
C LYS A 13 12.00 10.00 12.72
N VAL A 14 11.97 9.25 11.62
CA VAL A 14 10.84 8.41 11.22
C VAL A 14 11.24 6.97 11.47
N ASP A 15 10.53 6.30 12.36
CA ASP A 15 10.71 4.87 12.56
C ASP A 15 9.98 4.11 11.45
N VAL A 16 10.51 2.96 11.05
CA VAL A 16 9.99 2.21 9.90
C VAL A 16 9.66 0.78 10.33
N LEU A 17 8.46 0.33 10.02
CA LEU A 17 8.03 -1.05 10.26
C LEU A 17 7.91 -1.81 8.94
N LEU A 18 8.60 -2.92 8.83
CA LEU A 18 8.73 -3.75 7.63
C LEU A 18 8.35 -5.20 7.91
N GLY A 19 7.80 -5.88 6.89
CA GLY A 19 7.81 -7.35 6.83
C GLY A 19 9.15 -7.85 6.28
N LEU A 20 9.70 -8.91 6.88
CA LEU A 20 11.00 -9.46 6.49
C LEU A 20 10.91 -10.68 5.57
N GLN A 21 9.70 -11.18 5.32
CA GLN A 21 9.43 -12.37 4.52
C GLN A 21 8.62 -12.01 3.25
N TRP A 22 7.63 -12.82 2.87
CA TRP A 22 6.80 -12.63 1.68
C TRP A 22 5.43 -12.00 1.97
N GLY A 23 5.31 -11.18 3.00
CA GLY A 23 4.04 -10.62 3.44
C GLY A 23 3.32 -11.49 4.47
N ASP A 24 2.17 -11.01 4.93
CA ASP A 24 1.32 -11.67 5.94
C ASP A 24 2.02 -11.97 7.28
N GLU A 25 3.06 -11.19 7.63
CA GLU A 25 3.77 -11.30 8.91
C GLU A 25 2.99 -10.72 10.10
N GLY A 26 1.82 -10.12 9.87
CA GLY A 26 1.04 -9.45 10.92
C GLY A 26 1.48 -8.01 11.21
N LYS A 27 2.03 -7.31 10.22
CA LYS A 27 2.47 -5.91 10.35
C LYS A 27 1.40 -4.99 10.92
N GLY A 28 0.16 -5.05 10.42
CA GLY A 28 -0.94 -4.21 10.90
C GLY A 28 -1.21 -4.37 12.40
N LYS A 29 -1.17 -5.60 12.92
CA LYS A 29 -1.30 -5.88 14.34
C LYS A 29 -0.20 -5.19 15.17
N ILE A 30 1.04 -5.24 14.72
CA ILE A 30 2.15 -4.60 15.42
C ILE A 30 2.08 -3.09 15.31
N VAL A 31 1.66 -2.54 14.14
CA VAL A 31 1.42 -1.10 13.99
C VAL A 31 0.34 -0.63 14.96
N ASP A 32 -0.78 -1.33 15.08
CA ASP A 32 -1.84 -0.96 16.04
C ASP A 32 -1.33 -0.93 17.49
N VAL A 33 -0.53 -1.93 17.88
CA VAL A 33 0.10 -1.99 19.21
C VAL A 33 1.05 -0.82 19.45
N LEU A 34 1.81 -0.41 18.43
CA LEU A 34 2.79 0.69 18.53
C LEU A 34 2.15 2.07 18.38
N THR A 35 0.97 2.16 17.75
CA THR A 35 0.32 3.45 17.43
C THR A 35 0.22 4.42 18.62
N PRO A 36 -0.08 4.01 19.87
CA PRO A 36 -0.11 4.93 21.01
C PRO A 36 1.20 5.68 21.26
N GLU A 37 2.31 5.20 20.73
CA GLU A 37 3.63 5.83 20.86
C GLU A 37 3.91 6.87 19.74
N TYR A 38 3.01 7.02 18.75
CA TYR A 38 3.23 7.82 17.56
C TYR A 38 2.08 8.81 17.31
N ASP A 39 2.45 10.00 16.84
CA ASP A 39 1.49 11.04 16.44
C ASP A 39 0.99 10.83 15.00
N VAL A 40 1.82 10.17 14.17
CA VAL A 40 1.53 9.95 12.76
C VAL A 40 1.88 8.52 12.36
N ILE A 41 0.94 7.82 11.70
CA ILE A 41 1.18 6.55 11.00
C ILE A 41 1.07 6.80 9.51
N ALA A 42 2.13 6.47 8.74
CA ALA A 42 2.20 6.81 7.33
C ALA A 42 2.53 5.60 6.45
N ARG A 43 1.61 5.20 5.55
CA ARG A 43 1.86 4.18 4.52
C ARG A 43 2.75 4.77 3.43
N PHE A 44 3.84 4.11 3.09
CA PHE A 44 4.81 4.67 2.15
C PHE A 44 4.85 3.97 0.77
N GLN A 45 4.28 2.77 0.63
CA GLN A 45 4.25 2.03 -0.65
C GLN A 45 3.11 1.01 -0.68
N GLY A 46 2.95 0.33 -1.83
CA GLY A 46 1.89 -0.65 -2.05
C GLY A 46 0.55 0.03 -2.38
N GLY A 47 -0.52 -0.71 -2.21
CA GLY A 47 -1.87 -0.26 -2.53
C GLY A 47 -2.89 -1.28 -2.05
N PRO A 48 -4.03 -1.45 -2.75
CA PRO A 48 -5.10 -2.36 -2.34
C PRO A 48 -4.74 -3.86 -2.42
N ASN A 49 -3.53 -4.20 -2.84
CA ASN A 49 -3.01 -5.57 -2.76
C ASN A 49 -2.54 -5.95 -1.35
N ALA A 50 -2.38 -5.01 -0.43
CA ALA A 50 -2.12 -5.29 0.97
C ALA A 50 -3.43 -5.69 1.70
N GLY A 51 -3.29 -6.45 2.79
CA GLY A 51 -4.37 -6.76 3.70
C GLY A 51 -3.82 -6.77 5.13
N HIS A 52 -4.17 -5.74 5.92
CA HIS A 52 -3.78 -5.62 7.32
C HIS A 52 -5.00 -5.91 8.18
N THR A 53 -5.08 -7.12 8.72
CA THR A 53 -6.16 -7.51 9.62
C THR A 53 -5.91 -6.96 11.00
N LEU A 54 -6.87 -6.21 11.51
CA LEU A 54 -6.93 -5.73 12.88
C LEU A 54 -8.07 -6.46 13.61
N GLU A 55 -7.83 -6.84 14.85
CA GLU A 55 -8.81 -7.53 15.67
C GLU A 55 -8.74 -6.98 17.10
N PHE A 56 -9.80 -6.29 17.51
CA PHE A 56 -9.92 -5.67 18.83
C PHE A 56 -11.40 -5.53 19.21
N ASP A 57 -11.72 -5.63 20.48
CA ASP A 57 -13.06 -5.46 21.04
C ASP A 57 -14.18 -6.22 20.30
N GLY A 58 -13.86 -7.42 19.78
CA GLY A 58 -14.79 -8.24 19.00
C GLY A 58 -14.99 -7.79 17.54
N ILE A 59 -14.29 -6.74 17.10
CA ILE A 59 -14.27 -6.26 15.72
C ILE A 59 -13.09 -6.91 15.00
N LYS A 60 -13.36 -7.50 13.84
CA LYS A 60 -12.33 -7.94 12.89
C LYS A 60 -12.47 -7.15 11.60
N HIS A 61 -11.47 -6.35 11.28
CA HIS A 61 -11.46 -5.48 10.10
C HIS A 61 -10.18 -5.64 9.30
N VAL A 62 -10.29 -5.60 7.97
CA VAL A 62 -9.15 -5.69 7.06
C VAL A 62 -8.95 -4.36 6.36
N LEU A 63 -7.82 -3.72 6.63
CA LEU A 63 -7.39 -2.51 5.93
C LEU A 63 -6.52 -2.87 4.73
N HIS A 64 -6.73 -2.18 3.63
CA HIS A 64 -5.96 -2.38 2.38
C HIS A 64 -4.98 -1.24 2.12
N THR A 65 -5.48 -0.02 2.04
CA THR A 65 -4.69 1.16 1.67
C THR A 65 -4.52 2.11 2.86
N ILE A 66 -5.51 2.19 3.72
CA ILE A 66 -5.53 3.07 4.89
C ILE A 66 -4.52 2.55 5.94
N PRO A 67 -3.76 3.44 6.62
CA PRO A 67 -2.84 3.05 7.68
C PRO A 67 -3.53 2.39 8.88
N SER A 68 -2.82 1.48 9.54
CA SER A 68 -3.37 0.66 10.65
C SER A 68 -3.62 1.45 11.95
N GLY A 69 -3.19 2.71 12.02
CA GLY A 69 -3.45 3.60 13.16
C GLY A 69 -4.84 4.25 13.15
N VAL A 70 -5.67 4.00 12.14
CA VAL A 70 -6.94 4.73 11.90
C VAL A 70 -7.98 4.59 13.01
N PHE A 71 -7.90 3.54 13.83
CA PHE A 71 -8.80 3.34 14.97
C PHE A 71 -8.39 4.11 16.23
N ARG A 72 -7.30 4.89 16.19
CA ARG A 72 -6.82 5.73 17.29
C ARG A 72 -7.15 7.19 16.98
N PRO A 73 -8.04 7.84 17.78
CA PRO A 73 -8.59 9.15 17.43
C PRO A 73 -7.55 10.29 17.41
N ASP A 74 -6.47 10.16 18.19
CA ASP A 74 -5.44 11.20 18.33
C ASP A 74 -4.27 11.02 17.35
N THR A 75 -4.38 10.05 16.41
CA THR A 75 -3.31 9.72 15.48
C THR A 75 -3.67 10.16 14.06
N LEU A 76 -2.79 10.93 13.42
CA LEU A 76 -2.92 11.26 12.00
C LEU A 76 -2.45 10.08 11.15
N ASN A 77 -3.31 9.64 10.24
CA ASN A 77 -3.02 8.56 9.30
C ASN A 77 -2.75 9.14 7.91
N VAL A 78 -1.59 8.86 7.34
CA VAL A 78 -1.17 9.45 6.07
C VAL A 78 -0.99 8.36 5.01
N VAL A 79 -1.67 8.52 3.88
CA VAL A 79 -1.38 7.76 2.66
C VAL A 79 -0.33 8.52 1.87
N GLY A 80 0.90 8.03 1.88
CA GLY A 80 2.08 8.69 1.31
C GLY A 80 2.13 8.65 -0.22
N ASN A 81 3.05 9.41 -0.79
CA ASN A 81 3.21 9.56 -2.24
C ASN A 81 3.69 8.29 -2.96
N GLY A 82 4.25 7.33 -2.24
CA GLY A 82 4.65 6.04 -2.81
C GLY A 82 3.50 5.04 -2.97
N VAL A 83 2.34 5.31 -2.38
CA VAL A 83 1.15 4.45 -2.46
C VAL A 83 0.44 4.64 -3.80
N VAL A 84 -0.19 3.56 -4.28
CA VAL A 84 -1.13 3.59 -5.41
C VAL A 84 -2.55 3.30 -4.91
N ILE A 85 -3.52 4.12 -5.32
CA ILE A 85 -4.86 4.14 -4.76
C ILE A 85 -5.88 3.74 -5.83
N ASP A 86 -6.65 2.70 -5.58
CA ASP A 86 -7.89 2.42 -6.32
C ASP A 86 -9.03 3.20 -5.65
N PRO A 87 -9.58 4.23 -6.31
CA PRO A 87 -10.62 5.08 -5.73
C PRO A 87 -11.85 4.31 -5.25
N ILE A 88 -12.27 3.26 -5.97
CA ILE A 88 -13.44 2.45 -5.63
C ILE A 88 -13.19 1.67 -4.35
N ILE A 89 -12.04 0.97 -4.28
CA ILE A 89 -11.67 0.17 -3.10
C ILE A 89 -11.46 1.09 -1.90
N PHE A 90 -10.80 2.23 -2.11
CA PHE A 90 -10.52 3.20 -1.06
C PHE A 90 -11.80 3.82 -0.47
N LYS A 91 -12.77 4.16 -1.33
CA LYS A 91 -14.08 4.63 -0.86
C LYS A 91 -14.79 3.58 -0.02
N LYS A 92 -14.84 2.32 -0.49
CA LYS A 92 -15.46 1.21 0.26
C LYS A 92 -14.77 0.99 1.61
N GLU A 93 -13.46 1.14 1.68
CA GLU A 93 -12.68 1.03 2.91
C GLU A 93 -13.04 2.17 3.90
N ILE A 94 -13.19 3.40 3.40
CA ILE A 94 -13.63 4.54 4.20
C ILE A 94 -15.07 4.37 4.69
N ASP A 95 -15.99 3.98 3.80
CA ASP A 95 -17.39 3.77 4.16
C ASP A 95 -17.50 2.75 5.31
N ALA A 96 -16.77 1.64 5.22
CA ALA A 96 -16.73 0.62 6.27
C ALA A 96 -16.16 1.13 7.61
N LEU A 97 -15.17 2.03 7.57
CA LEU A 97 -14.64 2.67 8.78
C LEU A 97 -15.64 3.64 9.41
N VAL A 98 -16.34 4.41 8.60
CA VAL A 98 -17.40 5.32 9.05
C VAL A 98 -18.53 4.53 9.72
N ASP A 99 -18.93 3.39 9.14
CA ASP A 99 -19.94 2.50 9.72
C ASP A 99 -19.52 1.94 11.09
N LEU A 100 -18.21 1.83 11.33
CA LEU A 100 -17.63 1.46 12.64
C LEU A 100 -17.45 2.65 13.58
N GLY A 101 -17.88 3.86 13.19
CA GLY A 101 -17.82 5.08 14.01
C GLY A 101 -16.47 5.80 14.00
N VAL A 102 -15.58 5.51 13.05
CA VAL A 102 -14.29 6.20 12.92
C VAL A 102 -14.49 7.57 12.27
N ASP A 103 -13.95 8.62 12.88
CA ASP A 103 -13.87 9.96 12.27
C ASP A 103 -12.73 10.02 11.24
N VAL A 104 -12.98 9.46 10.06
CA VAL A 104 -11.99 9.42 8.97
C VAL A 104 -11.59 10.83 8.51
N ALA A 105 -12.53 11.77 8.51
CA ALA A 105 -12.26 13.16 8.08
C ALA A 105 -11.25 13.87 8.99
N GLY A 106 -11.30 13.59 10.29
CA GLY A 106 -10.39 14.15 11.28
C GLY A 106 -9.00 13.49 11.31
N CYS A 107 -8.91 12.20 10.98
CA CYS A 107 -7.68 11.43 11.21
C CYS A 107 -6.97 10.96 9.93
N LEU A 108 -7.50 11.15 8.72
CA LEU A 108 -6.90 10.67 7.47
C LEU A 108 -6.47 11.81 6.55
N ALA A 109 -5.27 11.70 5.97
CA ALA A 109 -4.76 12.61 4.96
C ALA A 109 -4.09 11.83 3.81
N ILE A 110 -4.24 12.33 2.58
CA ILE A 110 -3.78 11.65 1.37
C ILE A 110 -2.80 12.55 0.62
N SER A 111 -1.65 11.99 0.24
CA SER A 111 -0.68 12.70 -0.59
C SER A 111 -1.24 13.02 -1.98
N ARG A 112 -1.18 14.29 -2.39
CA ARG A 112 -1.45 14.70 -3.78
C ARG A 112 -0.58 13.97 -4.80
N LYS A 113 0.59 13.46 -4.38
CA LYS A 113 1.55 12.78 -5.27
C LYS A 113 1.36 11.25 -5.32
N ALA A 114 0.46 10.67 -4.52
CA ALA A 114 0.05 9.28 -4.69
C ALA A 114 -0.60 9.08 -6.08
N HIS A 115 -0.46 7.88 -6.65
CA HIS A 115 -0.98 7.60 -7.99
C HIS A 115 -2.34 6.90 -7.94
N LEU A 116 -3.18 7.20 -8.93
CA LEU A 116 -4.49 6.58 -9.08
C LEU A 116 -4.38 5.31 -9.92
N ILE A 117 -5.01 4.25 -9.44
CA ILE A 117 -5.24 3.03 -10.22
C ILE A 117 -6.51 3.26 -11.04
N LEU A 118 -6.40 3.21 -12.35
CA LEU A 118 -7.54 3.31 -13.27
C LEU A 118 -8.18 1.92 -13.46
N PRO A 119 -9.45 1.85 -13.88
CA PRO A 119 -10.07 0.56 -14.29
C PRO A 119 -9.24 -0.16 -15.35
N THR A 120 -8.65 0.58 -16.28
CA THR A 120 -7.80 0.04 -17.34
C THR A 120 -6.46 -0.53 -16.85
N HIS A 121 -5.91 -0.04 -15.72
CA HIS A 121 -4.76 -0.69 -15.09
C HIS A 121 -5.09 -2.11 -14.61
N ARG A 122 -6.28 -2.33 -14.06
CA ARG A 122 -6.73 -3.68 -13.63
C ARG A 122 -6.91 -4.61 -14.83
N LEU A 123 -7.44 -4.08 -15.94
CA LEU A 123 -7.58 -4.84 -17.18
C LEU A 123 -6.20 -5.21 -17.77
N LEU A 124 -5.24 -4.28 -17.78
CA LEU A 124 -3.86 -4.55 -18.23
C LEU A 124 -3.16 -5.61 -17.36
N ASP A 125 -3.38 -5.55 -16.04
CA ASP A 125 -2.86 -6.56 -15.11
C ASP A 125 -3.43 -7.95 -15.44
N ALA A 126 -4.75 -8.04 -15.62
CA ALA A 126 -5.43 -9.28 -15.99
C ALA A 126 -4.99 -9.81 -17.35
N ALA A 127 -4.89 -8.96 -18.38
CA ALA A 127 -4.45 -9.33 -19.71
C ALA A 127 -3.01 -9.85 -19.70
N SER A 128 -2.12 -9.14 -19.01
CA SER A 128 -0.71 -9.53 -18.87
C SER A 128 -0.54 -10.87 -18.15
N GLU A 129 -1.27 -11.09 -17.05
CA GLU A 129 -1.23 -12.37 -16.34
C GLU A 129 -1.81 -13.50 -17.19
N ALA A 130 -2.91 -13.26 -17.92
CA ALA A 130 -3.48 -14.26 -18.83
C ALA A 130 -2.49 -14.66 -19.93
N ALA A 131 -1.83 -13.68 -20.55
CA ALA A 131 -0.86 -13.90 -21.63
C ALA A 131 0.38 -14.71 -21.19
N LYS A 132 0.78 -14.65 -19.92
CA LYS A 132 1.93 -15.41 -19.39
C LYS A 132 1.67 -16.91 -19.27
N GLY A 133 0.43 -17.39 -19.33
CA GLY A 133 0.08 -18.80 -19.23
C GLY A 133 0.67 -19.46 -17.97
N LYS A 134 1.60 -20.43 -18.16
CA LYS A 134 2.27 -21.14 -17.06
C LYS A 134 3.31 -20.30 -16.30
N ALA A 135 3.76 -19.18 -16.89
CA ALA A 135 4.75 -18.27 -16.30
C ALA A 135 4.10 -17.13 -15.48
N LYS A 136 2.86 -17.30 -15.03
CA LYS A 136 2.15 -16.32 -14.20
C LYS A 136 2.94 -15.99 -12.94
N ILE A 137 3.01 -14.69 -12.61
CA ILE A 137 3.60 -14.20 -11.38
C ILE A 137 2.66 -14.43 -10.18
N GLY A 138 1.37 -14.57 -10.46
CA GLY A 138 0.34 -14.70 -9.43
C GLY A 138 -0.12 -13.32 -8.92
N SER A 139 -0.23 -12.33 -9.81
CA SER A 139 -0.75 -11.01 -9.50
C SER A 139 -2.08 -11.06 -8.75
N THR A 140 -2.33 -10.07 -7.91
CA THR A 140 -3.62 -9.87 -7.23
C THR A 140 -4.70 -9.30 -8.15
N LEU A 141 -4.37 -9.00 -9.40
CA LEU A 141 -5.25 -8.38 -10.42
C LEU A 141 -5.84 -7.04 -9.96
N LYS A 142 -5.12 -6.31 -9.11
CA LYS A 142 -5.51 -4.99 -8.60
C LYS A 142 -4.91 -3.83 -9.40
N GLY A 143 -4.18 -4.11 -10.48
CA GLY A 143 -3.57 -3.08 -11.33
C GLY A 143 -2.33 -2.43 -10.75
N ILE A 144 -1.70 -3.03 -9.73
CA ILE A 144 -0.55 -2.46 -9.02
C ILE A 144 0.64 -2.26 -9.97
N GLY A 145 1.03 -3.34 -10.67
CA GLY A 145 2.15 -3.32 -11.62
C GLY A 145 1.99 -2.27 -12.72
N PRO A 146 0.89 -2.29 -13.49
CA PRO A 146 0.63 -1.28 -14.52
C PRO A 146 0.60 0.15 -14.01
N THR A 147 0.10 0.40 -12.78
CA THR A 147 0.11 1.74 -12.19
C THR A 147 1.53 2.21 -11.88
N TYR A 148 2.39 1.35 -11.32
CA TYR A 148 3.81 1.68 -11.10
C TYR A 148 4.58 1.83 -12.42
N MET A 149 4.23 1.07 -13.46
CA MET A 149 4.80 1.28 -14.81
C MET A 149 4.49 2.69 -15.33
N ASP A 150 3.25 3.14 -15.22
CA ASP A 150 2.87 4.49 -15.64
C ASP A 150 3.49 5.58 -14.74
N LYS A 151 3.62 5.34 -13.44
CA LYS A 151 4.34 6.23 -12.53
C LYS A 151 5.79 6.44 -13.01
N THR A 152 6.51 5.35 -13.25
CA THR A 152 7.90 5.39 -13.71
C THR A 152 8.01 5.91 -15.15
N GLY A 153 7.06 5.54 -16.01
CA GLY A 153 6.92 6.03 -17.38
C GLY A 153 6.44 7.48 -17.48
N ARG A 154 6.09 8.13 -16.37
CA ARG A 154 5.62 9.54 -16.29
C ARG A 154 4.32 9.80 -17.04
N ASN A 155 3.45 8.80 -17.13
CA ASN A 155 2.13 8.87 -17.75
C ASN A 155 0.99 8.85 -16.73
N GLY A 156 1.25 8.37 -15.51
CA GLY A 156 0.24 8.13 -14.49
C GLY A 156 -0.48 9.39 -14.02
N LEU A 157 -1.70 9.22 -13.55
CA LEU A 157 -2.47 10.25 -12.86
C LEU A 157 -2.17 10.21 -11.36
N ARG A 158 -1.93 11.37 -10.77
CA ARG A 158 -1.77 11.56 -9.34
C ARG A 158 -3.09 11.98 -8.70
N VAL A 159 -3.22 11.75 -7.41
CA VAL A 159 -4.37 12.21 -6.64
C VAL A 159 -4.57 13.72 -6.80
N GLY A 160 -3.53 14.53 -6.76
CA GLY A 160 -3.63 15.98 -6.95
C GLY A 160 -4.14 16.42 -8.34
N ASP A 161 -4.07 15.55 -9.34
CA ASP A 161 -4.62 15.86 -10.67
C ASP A 161 -6.15 15.98 -10.66
N ILE A 162 -6.84 15.35 -9.69
CA ILE A 162 -8.31 15.44 -9.56
C ILE A 162 -8.78 16.87 -9.25
N GLU A 163 -7.91 17.72 -8.68
CA GLU A 163 -8.18 19.12 -8.40
C GLU A 163 -8.03 20.01 -9.66
N SER A 164 -7.45 19.46 -10.75
CA SER A 164 -7.20 20.20 -11.98
C SER A 164 -8.45 20.26 -12.88
N PRO A 165 -8.71 21.40 -13.54
CA PRO A 165 -9.76 21.49 -14.57
C PRO A 165 -9.47 20.61 -15.80
N HIS A 166 -8.23 20.14 -15.97
CA HIS A 166 -7.81 19.27 -17.07
C HIS A 166 -7.85 17.77 -16.70
N PHE A 167 -8.40 17.40 -15.54
CA PHE A 167 -8.41 16.02 -15.06
C PHE A 167 -9.06 15.07 -16.07
N GLU A 168 -10.26 15.38 -16.54
CA GLU A 168 -11.00 14.52 -17.48
C GLU A 168 -10.24 14.27 -18.78
N SER A 169 -9.67 15.34 -19.36
CA SER A 169 -8.86 15.22 -20.57
C SER A 169 -7.65 14.33 -20.38
N ARG A 170 -6.93 14.46 -19.25
CA ARG A 170 -5.78 13.62 -18.91
C ARG A 170 -6.19 12.18 -18.65
N TYR A 171 -7.32 11.99 -17.97
CA TYR A 171 -7.89 10.67 -17.74
C TYR A 171 -8.20 9.95 -19.06
N HIS A 172 -8.93 10.59 -19.96
CA HIS A 172 -9.26 10.01 -21.27
C HIS A 172 -8.00 9.69 -22.09
N THR A 173 -7.01 10.58 -22.11
CA THR A 173 -5.74 10.33 -22.80
C THR A 173 -5.06 9.06 -22.29
N LEU A 174 -4.98 8.89 -20.99
CA LEU A 174 -4.33 7.70 -20.40
C LEU A 174 -5.19 6.44 -20.61
N ARG A 175 -6.50 6.53 -20.43
CA ARG A 175 -7.44 5.43 -20.70
C ARG A 175 -7.33 4.94 -22.12
N ASP A 176 -7.35 5.85 -23.10
CA ASP A 176 -7.32 5.49 -24.53
C ASP A 176 -5.98 4.85 -24.91
N LYS A 177 -4.87 5.31 -24.34
CA LYS A 177 -3.57 4.64 -24.44
C LYS A 177 -3.66 3.18 -23.92
N HIS A 178 -4.26 2.96 -22.76
CA HIS A 178 -4.43 1.61 -22.21
C HIS A 178 -5.34 0.74 -23.07
N VAL A 179 -6.42 1.30 -23.62
CA VAL A 179 -7.31 0.58 -24.53
C VAL A 179 -6.55 0.10 -25.78
N ALA A 180 -5.70 0.97 -26.35
CA ALA A 180 -4.85 0.59 -27.47
C ALA A 180 -3.85 -0.51 -27.10
N MET A 181 -3.29 -0.48 -25.88
CA MET A 181 -2.41 -1.55 -25.38
C MET A 181 -3.17 -2.86 -25.16
N LEU A 182 -4.39 -2.81 -24.60
CA LEU A 182 -5.25 -3.97 -24.40
C LEU A 182 -5.61 -4.65 -25.71
N GLY A 183 -5.82 -3.90 -26.78
CA GLY A 183 -6.07 -4.42 -28.11
C GLY A 183 -4.92 -5.24 -28.73
N GLN A 184 -3.73 -5.23 -28.11
CA GLN A 184 -2.58 -6.05 -28.54
C GLN A 184 -2.56 -7.45 -27.89
N PHE A 185 -3.45 -7.73 -26.93
CA PHE A 185 -3.56 -9.05 -26.30
C PHE A 185 -4.58 -9.91 -27.05
N ASP A 186 -4.10 -10.85 -27.84
CA ASP A 186 -4.93 -11.75 -28.62
C ASP A 186 -5.93 -12.53 -27.75
N GLY A 187 -7.21 -12.48 -28.12
CA GLY A 187 -8.28 -13.22 -27.45
C GLY A 187 -8.64 -12.69 -26.06
N PHE A 188 -8.13 -11.55 -25.63
CA PHE A 188 -8.53 -10.92 -24.37
C PHE A 188 -9.72 -9.97 -24.62
N GLU A 189 -10.91 -10.42 -24.27
CA GLU A 189 -12.12 -9.60 -24.33
C GLU A 189 -12.21 -8.71 -23.08
N PHE A 190 -12.51 -7.43 -23.26
CA PHE A 190 -12.64 -6.49 -22.16
C PHE A 190 -13.71 -5.43 -22.43
N ARG A 191 -14.24 -4.89 -21.35
CA ARG A 191 -15.09 -3.69 -21.34
C ARG A 191 -14.55 -2.74 -20.30
N VAL A 192 -14.38 -1.48 -20.67
CA VAL A 192 -14.07 -0.43 -19.71
C VAL A 192 -15.37 0.13 -19.13
N ASP A 193 -15.52 0.02 -17.82
CA ASP A 193 -16.59 0.67 -17.07
C ASP A 193 -15.93 1.61 -16.07
N ASP A 194 -16.13 2.90 -16.26
CA ASP A 194 -15.49 3.96 -15.50
C ASP A 194 -16.47 4.81 -14.68
N ALA A 195 -17.77 4.53 -14.75
CA ALA A 195 -18.79 5.31 -14.03
C ALA A 195 -18.57 5.27 -12.49
N GLU A 196 -18.52 4.07 -11.90
CA GLU A 196 -18.26 3.90 -10.46
C GLU A 196 -16.91 4.49 -10.05
N TRP A 197 -15.90 4.39 -10.92
CA TRP A 197 -14.58 4.95 -10.66
C TRP A 197 -14.60 6.48 -10.62
N LEU A 198 -15.29 7.14 -11.55
CA LEU A 198 -15.43 8.60 -11.59
C LEU A 198 -16.22 9.12 -10.38
N GLU A 199 -17.25 8.41 -9.94
CA GLU A 199 -17.97 8.71 -8.69
C GLU A 199 -17.03 8.62 -7.47
N ALA A 200 -16.22 7.57 -7.40
CA ALA A 200 -15.23 7.41 -6.34
C ALA A 200 -14.14 8.50 -6.37
N VAL A 201 -13.73 8.95 -7.56
CA VAL A 201 -12.83 10.11 -7.71
C VAL A 201 -13.49 11.41 -7.21
N ALA A 202 -14.77 11.61 -7.51
CA ALA A 202 -15.50 12.76 -6.97
C ALA A 202 -15.56 12.73 -5.44
N PHE A 203 -15.72 11.56 -4.86
CA PHE A 203 -15.63 11.38 -3.40
C PHE A 203 -14.22 11.71 -2.87
N LEU A 204 -13.14 11.27 -3.54
CA LEU A 204 -11.76 11.60 -3.12
C LEU A 204 -11.50 13.10 -3.02
N ARG A 205 -12.18 13.93 -3.84
CA ARG A 205 -12.06 15.40 -3.76
C ARG A 205 -12.56 15.99 -2.45
N THR A 206 -13.39 15.27 -1.71
CA THR A 206 -13.93 15.72 -0.41
C THR A 206 -12.99 15.44 0.75
N LEU A 207 -11.94 14.64 0.53
CA LEU A 207 -10.99 14.23 1.55
C LEU A 207 -9.84 15.23 1.70
N LYS A 208 -9.12 15.12 2.81
CA LYS A 208 -7.96 15.97 3.11
C LYS A 208 -6.76 15.57 2.23
N LEU A 209 -6.49 16.36 1.19
CA LEU A 209 -5.32 16.19 0.33
C LEU A 209 -4.16 17.07 0.81
N ILE A 210 -2.96 16.49 0.91
CA ILE A 210 -1.76 17.16 1.45
C ILE A 210 -0.54 17.00 0.53
N ASP A 211 0.43 17.86 0.71
CA ASP A 211 1.77 17.70 0.16
C ASP A 211 2.62 16.97 1.21
N SER A 212 2.53 15.62 1.19
CA SER A 212 2.99 14.75 2.27
C SER A 212 4.45 14.96 2.66
N GLU A 213 5.34 15.23 1.71
CA GLU A 213 6.76 15.51 1.98
C GLU A 213 6.95 16.77 2.83
N HIS A 214 6.13 17.79 2.62
CA HIS A 214 6.17 19.01 3.44
C HIS A 214 5.57 18.78 4.81
N ASP A 215 4.43 18.10 4.88
CA ASP A 215 3.73 17.84 6.13
C ASP A 215 4.52 16.87 7.03
N MET A 216 5.12 15.82 6.48
CA MET A 216 5.99 14.92 7.24
C MET A 216 7.20 15.65 7.82
N ASN A 217 7.88 16.47 7.02
CA ASN A 217 9.02 17.25 7.50
C ASN A 217 8.62 18.32 8.51
N ARG A 218 7.41 18.91 8.40
CA ARG A 218 6.86 19.84 9.37
C ARG A 218 6.55 19.14 10.70
N ALA A 219 5.92 17.97 10.66
CA ALA A 219 5.64 17.13 11.82
C ALA A 219 6.93 16.77 12.57
N LEU A 220 7.97 16.33 11.85
CA LEU A 220 9.28 16.05 12.43
C LEU A 220 9.90 17.27 13.12
N LYS A 221 9.84 18.46 12.49
CA LYS A 221 10.34 19.71 13.08
C LYS A 221 9.56 20.13 14.31
N ALA A 222 8.27 19.81 14.37
CA ALA A 222 7.42 20.01 15.53
C ALA A 222 7.65 18.99 16.66
N GLY A 223 8.55 18.03 16.47
CA GLY A 223 8.88 16.99 17.44
C GLY A 223 7.88 15.84 17.50
N GLN A 224 6.99 15.73 16.51
CA GLN A 224 6.06 14.62 16.39
C GLN A 224 6.77 13.32 16.02
N ARG A 225 6.30 12.21 16.58
CA ARG A 225 6.78 10.86 16.29
C ARG A 225 6.01 10.29 15.10
N ILE A 226 6.75 9.78 14.11
CA ILE A 226 6.19 9.23 12.89
C ILE A 226 6.62 7.77 12.76
N LEU A 227 5.65 6.87 12.53
CA LEU A 227 5.88 5.48 12.13
C LEU A 227 5.53 5.31 10.65
N ALA A 228 6.51 4.93 9.84
CA ALA A 228 6.30 4.55 8.46
C ALA A 228 5.90 3.08 8.39
N GLU A 229 4.67 2.81 7.95
CA GLU A 229 4.10 1.48 7.82
C GLU A 229 4.36 0.90 6.43
N GLY A 230 5.12 -0.20 6.37
CA GLY A 230 5.36 -0.96 5.14
C GLY A 230 4.21 -1.91 4.79
N ALA A 231 4.15 -2.28 3.52
CA ALA A 231 3.26 -3.30 2.99
C ALA A 231 4.06 -4.40 2.30
N GLN A 232 3.46 -5.59 2.11
CA GLN A 232 4.12 -6.78 1.60
C GLN A 232 5.28 -7.19 2.53
N GLY A 233 6.43 -7.61 1.99
CA GLY A 233 7.61 -7.99 2.75
C GLY A 233 8.89 -7.86 1.92
N THR A 234 10.02 -7.89 2.59
CA THR A 234 11.35 -7.66 1.96
C THR A 234 11.66 -8.64 0.83
N MET A 235 11.21 -9.89 0.94
CA MET A 235 11.39 -10.90 -0.11
C MET A 235 10.51 -10.65 -1.35
N LEU A 236 9.60 -9.68 -1.30
CA LEU A 236 8.79 -9.18 -2.40
C LEU A 236 9.25 -7.82 -2.93
N ASP A 237 10.36 -7.28 -2.43
CA ASP A 237 10.92 -6.00 -2.91
C ASP A 237 11.29 -6.09 -4.39
N ILE A 238 11.02 -5.01 -5.16
CA ILE A 238 11.25 -4.99 -6.61
C ILE A 238 12.73 -5.19 -6.98
N ASP A 239 13.65 -4.71 -6.14
CA ASP A 239 15.09 -4.76 -6.39
C ASP A 239 15.75 -5.96 -5.69
N PHE A 240 15.39 -6.23 -4.43
CA PHE A 240 16.08 -7.19 -3.56
C PHE A 240 15.29 -8.45 -3.26
N GLY A 241 14.03 -8.54 -3.72
CA GLY A 241 13.19 -9.72 -3.53
C GLY A 241 13.50 -10.85 -4.52
N THR A 242 12.61 -11.84 -4.51
CA THR A 242 12.70 -13.03 -5.38
C THR A 242 12.21 -12.74 -6.81
N TYR A 243 12.86 -11.80 -7.50
CA TYR A 243 12.51 -11.37 -8.85
C TYR A 243 12.46 -12.55 -9.83
N PRO A 244 11.49 -12.66 -10.75
CA PRO A 244 10.42 -11.68 -11.05
C PRO A 244 9.16 -11.81 -10.18
N PHE A 245 9.13 -12.70 -9.21
CA PHE A 245 7.99 -12.98 -8.34
C PHE A 245 7.98 -12.02 -7.14
N VAL A 246 7.80 -10.74 -7.43
CA VAL A 246 7.88 -9.61 -6.48
C VAL A 246 6.73 -8.62 -6.70
N THR A 247 6.55 -7.67 -5.78
CA THR A 247 5.69 -6.52 -6.00
C THR A 247 6.43 -5.43 -6.78
N SER A 248 5.73 -4.45 -7.30
CA SER A 248 6.30 -3.39 -8.15
C SER A 248 6.76 -2.16 -7.36
N SER A 249 7.07 -2.33 -6.08
CA SER A 249 7.51 -1.22 -5.20
C SER A 249 8.63 -1.65 -4.27
N ASN A 250 9.34 -0.66 -3.70
CA ASN A 250 10.37 -0.92 -2.70
C ASN A 250 9.74 -1.10 -1.31
N THR A 251 9.84 -2.31 -0.78
CA THR A 251 9.28 -2.73 0.50
C THR A 251 10.25 -2.61 1.67
N ILE A 252 11.47 -2.21 1.40
CA ILE A 252 12.56 -2.00 2.37
C ILE A 252 12.51 -0.58 2.96
N SER A 253 13.34 -0.29 3.97
CA SER A 253 13.37 1.00 4.66
C SER A 253 13.68 2.19 3.73
N ALA A 254 14.47 1.99 2.68
CA ALA A 254 14.74 3.01 1.67
C ALA A 254 13.46 3.47 0.94
N GLY A 255 12.47 2.58 0.80
CA GLY A 255 11.16 2.91 0.24
C GLY A 255 10.40 3.97 1.05
N ALA A 256 10.61 4.06 2.35
CA ALA A 256 10.01 5.11 3.18
C ALA A 256 10.57 6.49 2.83
N CYS A 257 11.84 6.59 2.44
CA CYS A 257 12.44 7.87 2.04
C CYS A 257 11.74 8.45 0.80
N THR A 258 11.59 7.66 -0.26
CA THR A 258 10.96 8.09 -1.50
C THR A 258 9.43 8.15 -1.38
N GLY A 259 8.84 7.23 -0.60
CA GLY A 259 7.38 7.10 -0.45
C GLY A 259 6.73 8.13 0.48
N LEU A 260 7.52 8.82 1.32
CA LEU A 260 7.06 9.88 2.21
C LEU A 260 7.77 11.22 1.99
N GLY A 261 8.81 11.25 1.16
CA GLY A 261 9.62 12.46 0.93
C GLY A 261 10.47 12.84 2.14
N ILE A 262 11.04 11.86 2.84
CA ILE A 262 11.95 12.08 3.97
C ILE A 262 13.40 11.81 3.56
N ALA A 263 14.33 12.55 4.16
CA ALA A 263 15.75 12.35 3.90
C ALA A 263 16.25 11.03 4.55
N PRO A 264 17.20 10.28 3.91
CA PRO A 264 17.72 9.03 4.46
C PRO A 264 18.27 9.13 5.88
N ASN A 265 18.90 10.26 6.23
CA ASN A 265 19.40 10.52 7.58
C ASN A 265 18.31 10.79 8.62
N ARG A 266 17.03 10.80 8.20
CA ARG A 266 15.85 10.93 9.08
C ARG A 266 15.22 9.57 9.39
N VAL A 267 15.66 8.48 8.81
CA VAL A 267 15.26 7.14 9.23
C VAL A 267 15.79 6.88 10.63
N GLY A 268 14.88 6.48 11.52
CA GLY A 268 15.16 6.13 12.92
C GLY A 268 15.32 4.63 13.11
N GLU A 269 14.56 4.08 14.07
CA GLU A 269 14.52 2.63 14.30
C GLU A 269 13.81 1.92 13.14
N VAL A 270 14.28 0.71 12.82
CA VAL A 270 13.66 -0.14 11.81
C VAL A 270 13.19 -1.43 12.48
N PHE A 271 11.86 -1.57 12.57
CA PHE A 271 11.21 -2.75 13.12
C PHE A 271 10.99 -3.78 12.00
N GLY A 272 11.67 -4.90 12.10
CA GLY A 272 11.51 -6.02 11.17
C GLY A 272 10.59 -7.08 11.75
N ILE A 273 9.45 -7.35 11.10
CA ILE A 273 8.45 -8.33 11.53
C ILE A 273 8.61 -9.61 10.70
N PHE A 274 8.66 -10.74 11.38
CA PHE A 274 8.68 -12.06 10.75
C PHE A 274 7.85 -13.06 11.57
N LYS A 275 7.33 -14.06 10.88
CA LYS A 275 6.62 -15.20 11.50
C LYS A 275 7.61 -16.27 11.95
N ALA A 276 7.22 -17.08 12.91
CA ALA A 276 8.01 -18.23 13.37
C ALA A 276 8.29 -19.26 12.26
N TYR A 277 7.43 -19.29 11.23
CA TYR A 277 7.63 -20.01 9.97
C TYR A 277 7.25 -19.12 8.78
N CYS A 278 7.87 -19.35 7.62
CA CYS A 278 7.55 -18.57 6.42
C CYS A 278 6.21 -18.99 5.82
N THR A 279 5.49 -18.02 5.27
CA THR A 279 4.35 -18.26 4.39
C THR A 279 4.51 -17.45 3.11
N ARG A 280 3.92 -17.91 2.02
CA ARG A 280 3.93 -17.21 0.74
C ARG A 280 2.62 -17.40 0.01
N VAL A 281 2.08 -16.33 -0.56
CA VAL A 281 0.97 -16.36 -1.52
C VAL A 281 1.51 -15.97 -2.90
N GLY A 282 1.05 -16.67 -3.94
CA GLY A 282 1.52 -16.46 -5.32
C GLY A 282 2.62 -17.42 -5.74
N SER A 283 3.11 -17.21 -6.97
CA SER A 283 4.14 -18.06 -7.58
C SER A 283 5.54 -17.65 -7.13
N GLY A 284 6.53 -18.49 -7.43
CA GLY A 284 7.94 -18.23 -7.21
C GLY A 284 8.59 -19.17 -6.20
N PRO A 285 9.89 -19.00 -5.93
CA PRO A 285 10.65 -19.89 -5.08
C PRO A 285 10.15 -19.86 -3.64
N PHE A 286 9.92 -21.04 -3.07
CA PHE A 286 9.59 -21.23 -1.67
C PHE A 286 10.26 -22.52 -1.17
N PRO A 287 11.59 -22.49 -0.91
CA PRO A 287 12.40 -23.67 -0.65
C PRO A 287 11.99 -24.49 0.59
N THR A 288 11.31 -23.85 1.54
CA THR A 288 10.85 -24.46 2.78
C THR A 288 9.38 -24.86 2.75
N GLU A 289 8.75 -24.91 1.56
CA GLU A 289 7.36 -25.32 1.42
C GLU A 289 7.15 -26.76 1.87
N VAL A 290 6.18 -26.95 2.75
CA VAL A 290 5.77 -28.26 3.27
C VAL A 290 4.47 -28.65 2.57
N GLN A 291 4.52 -29.74 1.78
CA GLN A 291 3.40 -30.20 0.93
C GLN A 291 2.72 -31.48 1.44
N ASP A 292 3.04 -31.90 2.64
CA ASP A 292 2.47 -33.06 3.30
C ASP A 292 1.32 -32.69 4.28
N GLU A 293 0.89 -33.66 5.07
CA GLU A 293 -0.16 -33.50 6.07
C GLU A 293 0.14 -32.38 7.09
N LEU A 294 1.43 -32.18 7.41
CA LEU A 294 1.84 -31.10 8.31
C LEU A 294 1.59 -29.73 7.65
N GLY A 295 1.91 -29.57 6.36
CA GLY A 295 1.64 -28.36 5.61
C GLY A 295 0.15 -28.03 5.52
N GLU A 296 -0.71 -29.04 5.31
CA GLU A 296 -2.17 -28.86 5.33
C GLU A 296 -2.67 -28.41 6.71
N ARG A 297 -2.18 -29.01 7.78
CA ARG A 297 -2.51 -28.60 9.15
C ARG A 297 -2.06 -27.17 9.44
N MET A 298 -0.85 -26.79 9.05
CA MET A 298 -0.34 -25.42 9.22
C MET A 298 -1.24 -24.42 8.50
N ARG A 299 -1.70 -24.72 7.28
CA ARG A 299 -2.64 -23.85 6.54
C ARG A 299 -3.99 -23.72 7.25
N ALA A 300 -4.55 -24.83 7.70
CA ALA A 300 -5.88 -24.88 8.32
C ALA A 300 -5.89 -24.28 9.73
N GLU A 301 -4.99 -24.72 10.61
CA GLU A 301 -4.91 -24.28 12.01
C GLU A 301 -4.35 -22.85 12.13
N GLY A 302 -3.38 -22.49 11.29
CA GLY A 302 -2.79 -21.15 11.23
C GLY A 302 -3.63 -20.14 10.44
N HIS A 303 -4.73 -20.57 9.81
CA HIS A 303 -5.53 -19.72 8.92
C HIS A 303 -4.69 -19.02 7.85
N GLU A 304 -3.71 -19.75 7.27
CA GLU A 304 -2.72 -19.21 6.34
C GLU A 304 -3.30 -19.06 4.93
N PHE A 305 -4.21 -18.08 4.82
CA PHE A 305 -4.84 -17.67 3.56
C PHE A 305 -4.61 -16.18 3.37
N GLY A 306 -4.24 -15.79 2.15
CA GLY A 306 -3.98 -14.38 1.84
C GLY A 306 -5.18 -13.50 2.17
N ALA A 307 -5.01 -12.49 3.02
CA ALA A 307 -6.08 -11.62 3.51
C ALA A 307 -6.85 -10.93 2.36
N THR A 308 -6.18 -10.67 1.23
CA THR A 308 -6.77 -10.02 0.05
C THR A 308 -7.27 -11.00 -0.99
N THR A 309 -6.59 -12.14 -1.16
CA THR A 309 -6.85 -13.09 -2.27
C THR A 309 -7.59 -14.33 -1.84
N GLY A 310 -7.62 -14.66 -0.54
CA GLY A 310 -8.12 -15.93 0.00
C GLY A 310 -7.34 -17.17 -0.48
N ARG A 311 -6.22 -16.98 -1.20
CA ARG A 311 -5.38 -18.10 -1.67
C ARG A 311 -4.54 -18.66 -0.53
N PRO A 312 -4.34 -20.01 -0.48
CA PRO A 312 -3.49 -20.64 0.52
C PRO A 312 -2.02 -20.25 0.37
#